data_454556110a31b26a9c1d38cfb91ed0ea
#
_entry.id   454556110a31b26a9c1d38cfb91ed0ea
#
_cell.length_a   1.000
_cell.length_b   1.000
_cell.length_c   1.000
_cell.angle_alpha   90.00
_cell.angle_beta   90.00
_cell.angle_gamma   90.00
#
_symmetry.space_group_name_H-M   'P 1'
#
loop_
_entity.id
_entity.type
_entity.pdbx_description
1 polymer ?
#
loop_
_entity_poly.entity_id
_entity_poly.type
_entity_poly.pdbx_seq_one_letter_code
_entity_poly.pdbx_strand_id
1 'polypeptide(L)'
;MDNRPIIRVAEATKKGYAEATIGDSINIAYPNSKTRRGRVGHGVAQTLTCCQQQVVVTERKDEMGKSQVRKLTPRECWRLMGFDDSDFDKAQAVNSDTQLYKQAGNSIVVNVLEAILGNLLVQERSSWLDELLAD
;
A
#
# COMPACT_ATOMS: atom_id res chain seq x y z
N MET A 1 15.30 23.20 14.01
CA MET A 1 13.83 23.04 13.95
C MET A 1 13.51 22.38 12.62
N ASP A 2 12.89 21.21 12.69
CA ASP A 2 12.52 20.44 11.48
C ASP A 2 11.37 21.16 10.77
N ASN A 3 11.69 21.81 9.65
CA ASN A 3 10.73 22.62 8.88
C ASN A 3 10.01 21.77 7.81
N ARG A 4 9.81 20.47 8.09
CA ARG A 4 9.04 19.61 7.20
C ARG A 4 7.58 20.03 7.20
N PRO A 5 6.97 20.12 6.04
CA PRO A 5 5.56 20.48 5.94
C PRO A 5 4.69 19.38 6.55
N ILE A 6 3.75 19.78 7.40
CA ILE A 6 2.81 18.89 8.07
C ILE A 6 1.42 19.11 7.50
N ILE A 7 0.77 18.02 7.07
CA ILE A 7 -0.62 18.00 6.62
C ILE A 7 -1.48 17.41 7.72
N ARG A 8 -2.50 18.12 8.18
CA ARG A 8 -3.45 17.63 9.18
C ARG A 8 -4.63 16.97 8.51
N VAL A 9 -4.84 15.70 8.86
CA VAL A 9 -5.93 14.85 8.36
C VAL A 9 -6.93 14.62 9.47
N ALA A 10 -8.19 14.99 9.27
CA ALA A 10 -9.24 14.82 10.28
C ALA A 10 -9.41 13.34 10.66
N GLU A 11 -9.38 13.03 11.95
CA GLU A 11 -9.58 11.69 12.52
C GLU A 11 -10.39 11.74 13.81
N ALA A 12 -11.08 10.64 14.12
CA ALA A 12 -11.84 10.47 15.36
C ALA A 12 -10.93 10.13 16.55
N THR A 13 -9.93 10.97 16.80
CA THR A 13 -9.02 10.91 17.95
C THR A 13 -9.31 12.03 18.92
N LYS A 14 -8.75 11.98 20.14
CA LYS A 14 -8.87 13.08 21.13
C LYS A 14 -8.36 14.42 20.57
N LYS A 15 -7.35 14.41 19.68
CA LYS A 15 -6.83 15.59 18.98
C LYS A 15 -7.72 16.04 17.83
N GLY A 16 -8.62 15.19 17.33
CA GLY A 16 -9.45 15.46 16.16
C GLY A 16 -8.72 15.34 14.81
N TYR A 17 -7.42 15.07 14.79
CA TYR A 17 -6.62 14.92 13.56
C TYR A 17 -5.39 14.05 13.78
N ALA A 18 -4.86 13.50 12.67
CA ALA A 18 -3.52 12.96 12.55
C ALA A 18 -2.65 13.86 11.68
N GLU A 19 -1.35 13.81 11.87
CA GLU A 19 -0.37 14.59 11.11
C GLU A 19 0.32 13.68 10.11
N ALA A 20 0.43 14.14 8.86
CA ALA A 20 1.15 13.46 7.79
C ALA A 20 2.30 14.33 7.30
N THR A 21 3.44 13.71 7.02
CA THR A 21 4.65 14.34 6.50
C THR A 21 5.02 13.77 5.15
N ILE A 22 6.08 14.27 4.52
CA ILE A 22 6.57 13.79 3.22
C ILE A 22 6.86 12.29 3.30
N GLY A 23 6.35 11.53 2.33
CA GLY A 23 6.45 10.08 2.26
C GLY A 23 5.32 9.32 2.94
N ASP A 24 4.49 9.98 3.74
CA ASP A 24 3.34 9.35 4.38
C ASP A 24 2.19 9.15 3.39
N SER A 25 1.43 8.07 3.59
CA SER A 25 0.19 7.81 2.87
C SER A 25 -1.02 8.37 3.61
N ILE A 26 -2.03 8.81 2.88
CA ILE A 26 -3.30 9.26 3.44
C ILE A 26 -4.45 8.53 2.74
N ASN A 27 -5.31 7.90 3.53
CA ASN A 27 -6.54 7.32 3.01
C ASN A 27 -7.62 8.40 2.91
N ILE A 28 -8.03 8.69 1.67
CA ILE A 28 -9.02 9.71 1.35
C ILE A 28 -10.45 9.16 1.22
N ALA A 29 -10.68 7.88 1.48
CA ALA A 29 -12.03 7.32 1.50
C ALA A 29 -12.83 7.93 2.65
N TYR A 30 -14.06 8.34 2.35
CA TYR A 30 -14.98 8.94 3.32
C TYR A 30 -14.37 10.12 4.10
N PRO A 31 -13.98 11.20 3.42
CA PRO A 31 -13.24 12.32 4.05
C PRO A 31 -14.00 12.99 5.19
N ASN A 32 -15.33 12.95 5.18
CA ASN A 32 -16.21 13.56 6.19
C ASN A 32 -16.59 12.60 7.33
N SER A 33 -16.00 11.42 7.42
CA SER A 33 -16.32 10.47 8.49
C SER A 33 -15.86 11.00 9.85
N LYS A 34 -16.78 11.04 10.81
CA LYS A 34 -16.52 11.45 12.22
C LYS A 34 -16.02 10.30 13.09
N THR A 35 -16.02 9.06 12.59
CA THR A 35 -15.68 7.86 13.36
C THR A 35 -14.40 7.18 12.89
N ARG A 36 -13.85 7.56 11.74
CA ARG A 36 -12.67 6.92 11.16
C ARG A 36 -11.38 7.31 11.87
N ARG A 37 -10.50 6.30 12.03
CA ARG A 37 -9.15 6.43 12.59
C ARG A 37 -8.15 5.74 11.66
N GLY A 38 -6.84 5.97 11.88
CA GLY A 38 -5.78 5.34 11.11
C GLY A 38 -5.77 5.73 9.64
N ARG A 39 -6.07 6.99 9.33
CA ARG A 39 -6.09 7.50 7.95
C ARG A 39 -4.71 7.84 7.42
N VAL A 40 -3.75 8.04 8.30
CA VAL A 40 -2.35 8.33 7.96
C VAL A 40 -1.52 7.08 8.18
N GLY A 41 -0.77 6.67 7.16
CA GLY A 41 0.22 5.60 7.22
C GLY A 41 1.62 6.20 7.16
N HIS A 42 2.39 6.11 8.25
CA HIS A 42 3.73 6.68 8.33
C HIS A 42 4.74 5.78 7.62
N GLY A 43 5.19 6.19 6.43
CA GLY A 43 6.11 5.42 5.60
C GLY A 43 5.56 4.09 5.08
N VAL A 44 4.26 3.83 5.25
CA VAL A 44 3.59 2.60 4.80
C VAL A 44 2.31 2.92 4.04
N ALA A 45 1.98 2.11 3.05
CA ALA A 45 0.68 2.16 2.41
C ALA A 45 -0.35 1.42 3.27
N GLN A 46 -1.58 1.91 3.27
CA GLN A 46 -2.71 1.20 3.85
C GLN A 46 -3.25 0.17 2.86
N THR A 47 -4.19 -0.67 3.29
CA THR A 47 -4.82 -1.68 2.43
C THR A 47 -5.28 -1.05 1.11
N LEU A 48 -4.78 -1.60 0.01
CA LEU A 48 -5.25 -1.25 -1.32
C LEU A 48 -6.65 -1.82 -1.53
N THR A 49 -7.52 -1.00 -2.08
CA THR A 49 -8.88 -1.39 -2.48
C THR A 49 -9.01 -1.31 -3.98
N CYS A 50 -10.09 -1.84 -4.53
CA CYS A 50 -10.40 -1.76 -5.97
C CYS A 50 -10.58 -0.33 -6.50
N CYS A 51 -10.57 0.66 -5.61
CA CYS A 51 -10.72 2.08 -5.93
C CYS A 51 -9.48 2.86 -5.49
N GLN A 52 -9.15 3.90 -6.23
CA GLN A 52 -8.04 4.79 -5.95
C GLN A 52 -8.34 5.69 -4.73
N GLN A 53 -8.05 5.19 -3.53
CA GLN A 53 -8.39 5.85 -2.26
C GLN A 53 -7.19 6.29 -1.44
N GLN A 54 -5.97 6.13 -1.97
CA GLN A 54 -4.76 6.53 -1.28
C GLN A 54 -4.03 7.63 -2.03
N VAL A 55 -3.53 8.58 -1.27
CA VAL A 55 -2.63 9.64 -1.75
C VAL A 55 -1.34 9.58 -0.94
N VAL A 56 -0.25 10.04 -1.52
CA VAL A 56 1.05 10.19 -0.87
C VAL A 56 1.41 11.66 -0.77
N VAL A 57 2.00 12.06 0.36
CA VAL A 57 2.54 13.40 0.54
C VAL A 57 3.89 13.49 -0.16
N THR A 58 4.03 14.43 -1.10
CA THR A 58 5.24 14.59 -1.92
C THR A 58 6.07 15.79 -1.48
N GLU A 59 7.35 15.80 -1.86
CA GLU A 59 8.24 16.95 -1.68
C GLU A 59 7.87 18.16 -2.56
N ARG A 60 7.05 17.94 -3.60
CA ARG A 60 6.61 19.01 -4.47
C ARG A 60 5.78 20.01 -3.68
N LYS A 61 6.13 21.27 -3.81
CA LYS A 61 5.38 22.39 -3.25
C LYS A 61 4.56 23.03 -4.37
N ASP A 62 3.39 23.52 -4.01
CA ASP A 62 2.63 24.40 -4.91
C ASP A 62 3.31 25.78 -5.00
N GLU A 63 2.77 26.67 -5.84
CA GLU A 63 3.26 28.05 -6.01
C GLU A 63 3.25 28.84 -4.69
N MET A 64 2.47 28.41 -3.71
CA MET A 64 2.37 28.99 -2.37
C MET A 64 3.28 28.29 -1.34
N GLY A 65 4.14 27.34 -1.75
CA GLY A 65 5.06 26.62 -0.87
C GLY A 65 4.41 25.54 0.00
N LYS A 66 3.15 25.15 -0.26
CA LYS A 66 2.45 24.08 0.46
C LYS A 66 2.79 22.73 -0.13
N SER A 67 2.94 21.72 0.74
CA SER A 67 3.14 20.34 0.30
C SER A 67 1.97 19.84 -0.51
N GLN A 68 2.30 19.19 -1.62
CA GLN A 68 1.30 18.57 -2.49
C GLN A 68 1.06 17.10 -2.09
N VAL A 69 -0.17 16.68 -2.24
CA VAL A 69 -0.55 15.27 -2.21
C VAL A 69 -0.91 14.81 -3.61
N ARG A 70 -0.51 13.58 -3.97
CA ARG A 70 -0.90 12.96 -5.23
C ARG A 70 -1.44 11.56 -5.00
N LYS A 71 -2.29 11.10 -5.88
CA LYS A 71 -2.74 9.72 -5.89
C LYS A 71 -1.60 8.79 -6.27
N LEU A 72 -1.62 7.57 -5.75
CA LEU A 72 -0.75 6.50 -6.23
C LEU A 72 -1.10 6.14 -7.68
N THR A 73 -0.08 5.88 -8.49
CA THR A 73 -0.27 5.37 -9.85
C THR A 73 -0.60 3.87 -9.82
N PRO A 74 -1.20 3.31 -10.90
CA PRO A 74 -1.45 1.87 -10.98
C PRO A 74 -0.17 1.05 -10.78
N ARG A 75 0.95 1.47 -11.38
CA ARG A 75 2.26 0.81 -11.25
C ARG A 75 2.74 0.79 -9.79
N GLU A 76 2.60 1.89 -9.06
CA GLU A 76 2.94 1.95 -7.64
C GLU A 76 2.07 1.00 -6.82
N CYS A 77 0.78 0.90 -7.12
CA CYS A 77 -0.10 -0.06 -6.47
C CYS A 77 0.32 -1.51 -6.73
N TRP A 78 0.72 -1.85 -7.94
CA TRP A 78 1.21 -3.18 -8.28
C TRP A 78 2.52 -3.51 -7.55
N ARG A 79 3.47 -2.57 -7.50
CA ARG A 79 4.71 -2.71 -6.72
C ARG A 79 4.46 -2.92 -5.23
N LEU A 80 3.48 -2.21 -4.64
CA LEU A 80 3.08 -2.41 -3.25
C LEU A 80 2.50 -3.81 -2.99
N MET A 81 1.93 -4.46 -4.01
CA MET A 81 1.45 -5.84 -3.93
C MET A 81 2.55 -6.88 -4.25
N GLY A 82 3.77 -6.44 -4.56
CA GLY A 82 4.92 -7.30 -4.83
C GLY A 82 5.04 -7.81 -6.26
N PHE A 83 4.31 -7.23 -7.21
CA PHE A 83 4.45 -7.58 -8.63
C PHE A 83 5.64 -6.88 -9.27
N ASP A 84 6.31 -7.57 -10.17
CA ASP A 84 7.38 -7.00 -10.97
C ASP A 84 6.88 -6.02 -12.04
N ASP A 85 7.73 -5.07 -12.42
CA ASP A 85 7.40 -4.09 -13.45
C ASP A 85 7.14 -4.75 -14.81
N SER A 86 7.81 -5.86 -15.12
CA SER A 86 7.59 -6.62 -16.36
C SER A 86 6.17 -7.19 -16.47
N ASP A 87 5.57 -7.60 -15.34
CA ASP A 87 4.20 -8.09 -15.31
C ASP A 87 3.20 -6.94 -15.41
N PHE A 88 3.51 -5.83 -14.76
CA PHE A 88 2.73 -4.61 -14.93
C PHE A 88 2.71 -4.14 -16.39
N ASP A 89 3.85 -4.12 -17.08
CA ASP A 89 3.95 -3.66 -18.47
C ASP A 89 3.09 -4.53 -19.42
N LYS A 90 3.10 -5.85 -19.22
CA LYS A 90 2.21 -6.78 -19.95
C LYS A 90 0.73 -6.49 -19.69
N ALA A 91 0.37 -6.28 -18.44
CA ALA A 91 -1.00 -5.97 -18.05
C ALA A 91 -1.46 -4.61 -18.57
N GLN A 92 -0.61 -3.59 -18.51
CA GLN A 92 -0.90 -2.23 -18.99
C GLN A 92 -1.15 -2.19 -20.51
N ALA A 93 -0.51 -3.04 -21.28
CA ALA A 93 -0.68 -3.09 -22.73
C ALA A 93 -2.14 -3.42 -23.15
N VAL A 94 -2.91 -4.08 -22.30
CA VAL A 94 -4.25 -4.60 -22.60
C VAL A 94 -5.34 -4.16 -21.62
N ASN A 95 -5.02 -3.38 -20.61
CA ASN A 95 -5.96 -2.96 -19.57
C ASN A 95 -5.96 -1.44 -19.38
N SER A 96 -7.10 -0.89 -19.02
CA SER A 96 -7.22 0.50 -18.57
C SER A 96 -6.69 0.67 -17.14
N ASP A 97 -6.32 1.89 -16.77
CA ASP A 97 -5.88 2.22 -15.41
C ASP A 97 -6.89 1.79 -14.35
N THR A 98 -8.19 1.94 -14.62
CA THR A 98 -9.25 1.48 -13.70
C THR A 98 -9.19 -0.01 -13.44
N GLN A 99 -8.92 -0.82 -14.48
CA GLN A 99 -8.77 -2.27 -14.33
C GLN A 99 -7.47 -2.63 -13.60
N LEU A 100 -6.38 -1.92 -13.87
CA LEU A 100 -5.10 -2.11 -13.18
C LEU A 100 -5.22 -1.83 -11.67
N TYR A 101 -5.95 -0.78 -11.26
CA TYR A 101 -6.24 -0.54 -9.83
C TYR A 101 -7.08 -1.66 -9.21
N LYS A 102 -8.11 -2.16 -9.93
CA LYS A 102 -8.93 -3.28 -9.45
C LYS A 102 -8.11 -4.55 -9.29
N GLN A 103 -7.22 -4.84 -10.23
CA GLN A 103 -6.34 -6.01 -10.16
C GLN A 103 -5.43 -5.93 -8.93
N ALA A 104 -4.77 -4.79 -8.69
CA ALA A 104 -3.97 -4.59 -7.48
C ALA A 104 -4.79 -4.78 -6.21
N GLY A 105 -5.98 -4.15 -6.11
CA GLY A 105 -6.83 -4.23 -4.91
C GLY A 105 -7.44 -5.60 -4.65
N ASN A 106 -7.61 -6.44 -5.68
CA ASN A 106 -8.15 -7.79 -5.57
C ASN A 106 -7.06 -8.87 -5.40
N SER A 107 -5.79 -8.52 -5.61
CA SER A 107 -4.68 -9.47 -5.51
C SER A 107 -4.29 -9.76 -4.05
N ILE A 108 -3.58 -10.84 -3.86
CA ILE A 108 -2.86 -11.14 -2.61
C ILE A 108 -1.45 -10.57 -2.76
N VAL A 109 -0.88 -10.08 -1.67
CA VAL A 109 0.52 -9.62 -1.65
C VAL A 109 1.44 -10.80 -1.96
N VAL A 110 2.18 -10.74 -3.06
CA VAL A 110 3.02 -11.83 -3.59
C VAL A 110 4.01 -12.31 -2.54
N ASN A 111 4.74 -11.41 -1.89
CA ASN A 111 5.75 -11.75 -0.88
C ASN A 111 5.15 -12.51 0.33
N VAL A 112 3.90 -12.21 0.71
CA VAL A 112 3.20 -12.93 1.79
C VAL A 112 2.87 -14.35 1.34
N LEU A 113 2.39 -14.51 0.10
CA LEU A 113 2.07 -15.81 -0.47
C LEU A 113 3.34 -16.68 -0.60
N GLU A 114 4.43 -16.09 -1.08
CA GLU A 114 5.74 -16.77 -1.17
C GLU A 114 6.23 -17.23 0.20
N ALA A 115 6.11 -16.40 1.23
CA ALA A 115 6.51 -16.77 2.59
C ALA A 115 5.66 -17.91 3.15
N ILE A 116 4.35 -17.91 2.92
CA ILE A 116 3.45 -18.98 3.36
C ILE A 116 3.79 -20.31 2.64
N LEU A 117 3.87 -20.28 1.31
CA LEU A 117 4.18 -21.46 0.51
C LEU A 117 5.58 -22.01 0.80
N GLY A 118 6.57 -21.10 0.95
CA GLY A 118 7.93 -21.48 1.33
C GLY A 118 7.97 -22.26 2.66
N ASN A 119 7.25 -21.78 3.67
CA ASN A 119 7.18 -22.48 4.96
C ASN A 119 6.46 -23.81 4.86
N LEU A 120 5.34 -23.90 4.15
CA LEU A 120 4.61 -25.16 3.96
C LEU A 120 5.46 -26.20 3.24
N LEU A 121 6.10 -25.85 2.14
CA LEU A 121 6.93 -26.77 1.35
C LEU A 121 8.19 -27.23 2.11
N VAL A 122 8.76 -26.38 2.97
CA VAL A 122 9.90 -26.78 3.82
C VAL A 122 9.46 -27.76 4.90
N GLN A 123 8.31 -27.55 5.53
CA GLN A 123 7.77 -28.48 6.53
C GLN A 123 7.43 -29.86 5.94
N GLU A 124 6.76 -29.90 4.80
CA GLU A 124 6.47 -31.16 4.13
C GLU A 124 7.73 -31.92 3.74
N ARG A 125 8.75 -31.19 3.24
CA ARG A 125 10.03 -31.80 2.86
C ARG A 125 10.79 -32.37 4.06
N SER A 126 10.78 -31.72 5.22
CA SER A 126 11.41 -32.23 6.43
C SER A 126 10.68 -33.47 6.98
N SER A 127 9.34 -33.45 7.02
CA SER A 127 8.52 -34.60 7.44
C SER A 127 8.75 -35.83 6.57
N TRP A 128 8.81 -35.66 5.26
CA TRP A 128 9.07 -36.75 4.32
C TRP A 128 10.50 -37.31 4.43
N LEU A 129 11.50 -36.47 4.69
CA LEU A 129 12.88 -36.91 4.92
C LEU A 129 13.01 -37.67 6.25
N ASP A 130 12.34 -37.22 7.30
CA ASP A 130 12.34 -37.88 8.60
C ASP A 130 11.68 -39.26 8.54
N GLU A 131 10.62 -39.43 7.76
CA GLU A 131 10.01 -40.76 7.49
C GLU A 131 10.95 -41.65 6.70
N LEU A 132 11.70 -41.13 5.73
CA LEU A 132 12.59 -41.93 4.87
C LEU A 132 13.87 -42.37 5.60
N LEU A 133 14.27 -41.63 6.66
CA LEU A 133 15.44 -41.94 7.47
C LEU A 133 15.12 -42.78 8.74
N ALA A 134 13.83 -43.03 8.99
CA ALA A 134 13.38 -43.81 10.15
C ALA A 134 13.32 -45.36 9.90
N ASP A 135 13.54 -45.83 8.65
CA ASP A 135 13.73 -47.22 8.24
C ASP A 135 15.23 -47.56 8.10
#